data_5dbb8d6c670248220d5e42ea82095871
#
_entry.id   5dbb8d6c670248220d5e42ea82095871
#
_cell.length_a   1.000
_cell.length_b   1.000
_cell.length_c   1.000
_cell.angle_alpha   90.00
_cell.angle_beta   90.00
_cell.angle_gamma   90.00
#
_symmetry.space_group_name_H-M   'P 1'
#
loop_
_entity.id
_entity.type
_entity.pdbx_description
1 polymer ?
#
loop_
_entity_poly.entity_id
_entity_poly.type
_entity_poly.pdbx_seq_one_letter_code
_entity_poly.pdbx_strand_id
1 'polypeptide(L)'
;METNKEVALKVLKGAFIERDATVVDRYFSPDYVQHNPVIPSGSKAIANLIPTLKDLSYEIGMVVAEGDLVMVHGRYVGWGPKPLVAVDIFKVKDGKVVEHWDVMQEEVPASATASGNPMFTPA
;
A
#
# COMPACT_ATOMS: atom_id res chain seq x y z
N MET A 1 22.13 -5.33 0.99
CA MET A 1 21.25 -4.53 0.12
C MET A 1 19.81 -5.04 0.23
N GLU A 2 18.87 -4.15 0.38
CA GLU A 2 17.47 -4.51 0.48
C GLU A 2 16.93 -4.92 -0.89
N THR A 3 16.12 -6.00 -0.91
CA THR A 3 15.42 -6.40 -2.13
C THR A 3 14.26 -5.44 -2.40
N ASN A 4 13.76 -5.44 -3.63
CA ASN A 4 12.58 -4.61 -3.97
C ASN A 4 11.37 -4.98 -3.13
N LYS A 5 11.20 -6.27 -2.82
CA LYS A 5 10.15 -6.75 -1.92
C LYS A 5 10.29 -6.14 -0.52
N GLU A 6 11.51 -6.14 0.03
CA GLU A 6 11.78 -5.57 1.34
C GLU A 6 11.48 -4.06 1.37
N VAL A 7 11.86 -3.34 0.33
CA VAL A 7 11.58 -1.90 0.22
C VAL A 7 10.06 -1.65 0.22
N ALA A 8 9.31 -2.37 -0.60
CA ALA A 8 7.86 -2.20 -0.67
C ALA A 8 7.17 -2.51 0.67
N LEU A 9 7.60 -3.57 1.35
CA LEU A 9 7.04 -3.92 2.66
C LEU A 9 7.39 -2.89 3.73
N LYS A 10 8.59 -2.35 3.72
CA LYS A 10 8.98 -1.29 4.66
C LYS A 10 8.19 -0.02 4.43
N VAL A 11 7.92 0.32 3.17
CA VAL A 11 7.09 1.47 2.81
C VAL A 11 5.67 1.29 3.34
N LEU A 12 5.04 0.14 3.09
CA LEU A 12 3.67 -0.09 3.54
C LEU A 12 3.56 -0.14 5.06
N LYS A 13 4.48 -0.84 5.72
CA LYS A 13 4.49 -0.92 7.19
C LYS A 13 4.76 0.46 7.81
N GLY A 14 5.75 1.17 7.30
CA GLY A 14 6.10 2.48 7.80
C GLY A 14 4.97 3.48 7.63
N ALA A 15 4.38 3.53 6.44
CA ALA A 15 3.34 4.51 6.14
C ALA A 15 2.01 4.21 6.86
N PHE A 16 1.56 2.95 6.81
CA PHE A 16 0.17 2.63 7.16
C PHE A 16 -0.01 1.83 8.46
N ILE A 17 1.06 1.31 9.03
CA ILE A 17 1.03 0.62 10.33
C ILE A 17 1.70 1.49 11.39
N GLU A 18 2.94 1.90 11.13
CA GLU A 18 3.72 2.69 12.08
C GLU A 18 3.45 4.20 12.00
N ARG A 19 2.89 4.65 10.88
CA ARG A 19 2.64 6.08 10.58
C ARG A 19 3.91 6.92 10.69
N ASP A 20 4.98 6.40 10.15
CA ASP A 20 6.31 7.01 10.16
C ASP A 20 6.60 7.63 8.80
N ALA A 21 6.44 8.96 8.72
CA ALA A 21 6.65 9.69 7.47
C ALA A 21 8.12 9.68 7.00
N THR A 22 9.07 9.31 7.86
CA THR A 22 10.49 9.25 7.47
C THR A 22 10.77 8.17 6.42
N VAL A 23 9.89 7.17 6.28
CA VAL A 23 10.03 6.17 5.20
C VAL A 23 9.93 6.81 3.83
N VAL A 24 9.26 7.95 3.72
CA VAL A 24 9.10 8.65 2.44
C VAL A 24 10.46 9.17 1.96
N ASP A 25 11.21 9.85 2.82
CA ASP A 25 12.53 10.35 2.45
C ASP A 25 13.51 9.23 2.14
N ARG A 26 13.39 8.11 2.85
CA ARG A 26 14.30 6.98 2.70
C ARG A 26 14.02 6.15 1.46
N TYR A 27 12.75 5.92 1.13
CA TYR A 27 12.37 4.89 0.16
C TYR A 27 11.60 5.39 -1.06
N PHE A 28 11.22 6.67 -1.13
CA PHE A 28 10.53 7.21 -2.30
C PHE A 28 11.45 8.11 -3.11
N SER A 29 11.38 7.99 -4.43
CA SER A 29 11.91 9.02 -5.31
C SER A 29 11.08 10.29 -5.12
N PRO A 30 11.70 11.48 -5.05
CA PRO A 30 10.93 12.73 -4.92
C PRO A 30 9.90 12.92 -6.04
N ASP A 31 10.19 12.40 -7.21
CA ASP A 31 9.36 12.55 -8.42
C ASP A 31 8.55 11.30 -8.74
N TYR A 32 8.27 10.44 -7.75
CA TYR A 32 7.54 9.22 -8.04
C TYR A 32 6.16 9.51 -8.64
N VAL A 33 5.73 8.62 -9.54
CA VAL A 33 4.48 8.77 -10.27
C VAL A 33 3.37 8.00 -9.54
N GLN A 34 2.29 8.70 -9.21
CA GLN A 34 1.15 8.12 -8.51
C GLN A 34 -0.01 7.92 -9.48
N HIS A 35 -0.60 6.72 -9.47
CA HIS A 35 -1.77 6.39 -10.28
C HIS A 35 -3.05 6.23 -9.45
N ASN A 36 -2.98 6.35 -8.13
CA ASN A 36 -4.18 6.39 -7.31
C ASN A 36 -4.95 7.68 -7.64
N PRO A 37 -6.27 7.61 -7.89
CA PRO A 37 -7.02 8.77 -8.40
C PRO A 37 -7.16 9.92 -7.40
N VAL A 38 -6.92 9.69 -6.11
CA VAL A 38 -7.12 10.72 -5.09
C VAL A 38 -5.83 11.21 -4.42
N ILE A 39 -4.68 10.65 -4.81
CA ILE A 39 -3.38 11.04 -4.25
C ILE A 39 -2.50 11.63 -5.35
N PRO A 40 -2.02 12.87 -5.21
CA PRO A 40 -1.11 13.46 -6.20
C PRO A 40 0.23 12.75 -6.30
N SER A 41 0.91 12.90 -7.44
CA SER A 41 2.28 12.42 -7.60
C SER A 41 3.27 13.20 -6.74
N GLY A 42 4.45 12.60 -6.53
CA GLY A 42 5.53 13.17 -5.75
C GLY A 42 5.52 12.75 -4.29
N SER A 43 6.70 12.65 -3.73
CA SER A 43 6.87 12.15 -2.37
C SER A 43 6.25 13.07 -1.31
N LYS A 44 6.14 14.36 -1.59
CA LYS A 44 5.56 15.33 -0.65
C LYS A 44 4.10 15.04 -0.33
N ALA A 45 3.33 14.62 -1.34
CA ALA A 45 1.91 14.33 -1.15
C ALA A 45 1.70 13.17 -0.17
N ILE A 46 2.46 12.10 -0.32
CA ILE A 46 2.33 10.95 0.59
C ILE A 46 2.89 11.28 1.98
N ALA A 47 3.97 12.05 2.06
CA ALA A 47 4.53 12.47 3.34
C ALA A 47 3.53 13.31 4.14
N ASN A 48 2.79 14.19 3.47
CA ASN A 48 1.76 15.01 4.13
C ASN A 48 0.52 14.20 4.50
N LEU A 49 0.23 13.13 3.76
CA LEU A 49 -0.92 12.28 4.01
C LEU A 49 -0.76 11.42 5.27
N ILE A 50 0.43 10.84 5.47
CA ILE A 50 0.68 9.86 6.53
C ILE A 50 0.25 10.35 7.92
N PRO A 51 0.60 11.58 8.37
CA PRO A 51 0.18 12.06 9.70
C PRO A 51 -1.33 12.19 9.88
N THR A 52 -2.10 12.25 8.80
CA THR A 52 -3.56 12.39 8.85
C THR A 52 -4.28 11.07 9.03
N LEU A 53 -3.57 9.94 8.90
CA LEU A 53 -4.16 8.60 8.89
C LEU A 53 -4.26 7.98 10.29
N LYS A 54 -4.76 8.74 11.26
CA LYS A 54 -4.76 8.34 12.67
C LYS A 54 -5.60 7.11 12.95
N ASP A 55 -6.71 6.95 12.22
CA ASP A 55 -7.65 5.85 12.44
C ASP A 55 -7.54 4.75 11.39
N LEU A 56 -6.52 4.83 10.54
CA LEU A 56 -6.29 3.81 9.52
C LEU A 56 -5.61 2.59 10.13
N SER A 57 -6.13 1.41 9.83
CA SER A 57 -5.43 0.16 10.06
C SER A 57 -5.17 -0.54 8.73
N TYR A 58 -4.08 -1.28 8.66
CA TYR A 58 -3.66 -1.98 7.45
C TYR A 58 -3.08 -3.35 7.81
N GLU A 59 -3.47 -4.36 7.03
CA GLU A 59 -3.00 -5.72 7.20
C GLU A 59 -2.46 -6.22 5.87
N ILE A 60 -1.26 -6.84 5.90
CA ILE A 60 -0.58 -7.35 4.71
C ILE A 60 -0.94 -8.82 4.51
N GLY A 61 -1.31 -9.15 3.28
CA GLY A 61 -1.55 -10.53 2.85
C GLY A 61 -0.46 -11.05 1.94
N MET A 62 -0.84 -11.53 0.74
CA MET A 62 0.10 -12.08 -0.23
C MET A 62 1.00 -11.01 -0.84
N VAL A 63 2.26 -11.36 -1.02
CA VAL A 63 3.26 -10.49 -1.65
C VAL A 63 3.96 -11.26 -2.75
N VAL A 64 4.06 -10.66 -3.94
CA VAL A 64 4.85 -11.21 -5.04
C VAL A 64 5.73 -10.12 -5.61
N ALA A 65 6.91 -10.51 -6.06
CA ALA A 65 7.87 -9.59 -6.67
C ALA A 65 8.48 -10.24 -7.91
N GLU A 66 8.56 -9.46 -8.98
CA GLU A 66 9.20 -9.88 -10.22
C GLU A 66 9.85 -8.67 -10.87
N GLY A 67 11.16 -8.72 -11.11
CA GLY A 67 11.89 -7.58 -11.65
C GLY A 67 11.74 -6.36 -10.77
N ASP A 68 11.33 -5.23 -11.37
CA ASP A 68 11.13 -3.97 -10.68
C ASP A 68 9.79 -3.87 -9.95
N LEU A 69 8.90 -4.83 -10.13
CA LEU A 69 7.52 -4.76 -9.64
C LEU A 69 7.33 -5.58 -8.37
N VAL A 70 6.61 -4.99 -7.43
CA VAL A 70 6.16 -5.68 -6.20
C VAL A 70 4.67 -5.45 -6.05
N MET A 71 3.91 -6.53 -5.87
CA MET A 71 2.47 -6.47 -5.66
C MET A 71 2.13 -7.02 -4.28
N VAL A 72 1.28 -6.29 -3.55
CA VAL A 72 0.90 -6.63 -2.19
C VAL A 72 -0.62 -6.62 -2.07
N HIS A 73 -1.20 -7.76 -1.72
CA HIS A 73 -2.61 -7.86 -1.40
C HIS A 73 -2.79 -7.52 0.07
N GLY A 74 -3.63 -6.54 0.36
CA GLY A 74 -3.78 -6.01 1.71
C GLY A 74 -5.21 -5.60 2.03
N ARG A 75 -5.45 -5.29 3.29
CA ARG A 75 -6.75 -4.88 3.78
C ARG A 75 -6.61 -3.59 4.58
N TYR A 76 -7.37 -2.58 4.19
CA TYR A 76 -7.42 -1.28 4.87
C TYR A 76 -8.76 -1.10 5.58
N VAL A 77 -8.71 -0.56 6.78
CA VAL A 77 -9.89 -0.07 7.50
C VAL A 77 -9.63 1.37 7.90
N GLY A 78 -10.53 2.27 7.52
CA GLY A 78 -10.42 3.68 7.91
C GLY A 78 -10.22 4.66 6.75
N TRP A 79 -10.07 4.20 5.52
CA TRP A 79 -10.08 5.08 4.35
C TRP A 79 -11.46 5.65 4.06
N GLY A 80 -12.48 4.85 4.29
CA GLY A 80 -13.87 5.20 4.05
C GLY A 80 -14.76 4.47 5.04
N PRO A 81 -16.09 4.48 4.83
CA PRO A 81 -17.04 3.87 5.75
C PRO A 81 -16.96 2.33 5.79
N LYS A 82 -16.40 1.72 4.75
CA LYS A 82 -16.24 0.26 4.66
C LYS A 82 -14.77 -0.12 4.54
N PRO A 83 -14.40 -1.32 5.04
CA PRO A 83 -13.06 -1.86 4.75
C PRO A 83 -12.83 -1.99 3.26
N LEU A 84 -11.58 -1.83 2.83
CA LEU A 84 -11.16 -1.98 1.45
C LEU A 84 -10.16 -3.11 1.34
N VAL A 85 -10.34 -3.97 0.34
CA VAL A 85 -9.33 -4.95 -0.05
C VAL A 85 -8.61 -4.39 -1.27
N ALA A 86 -7.29 -4.38 -1.24
CA ALA A 86 -6.50 -3.68 -2.23
C ALA A 86 -5.31 -4.49 -2.71
N VAL A 87 -4.92 -4.23 -3.95
CA VAL A 87 -3.60 -4.62 -4.46
C VAL A 87 -2.83 -3.34 -4.68
N ASP A 88 -1.75 -3.15 -3.92
CA ASP A 88 -0.79 -2.08 -4.14
C ASP A 88 0.33 -2.61 -5.01
N ILE A 89 0.66 -1.86 -6.05
CA ILE A 89 1.69 -2.21 -7.02
C ILE A 89 2.77 -1.14 -6.99
N PHE A 90 3.99 -1.55 -6.67
CA PHE A 90 5.15 -0.65 -6.60
C PHE A 90 6.15 -0.98 -7.69
N LYS A 91 6.65 0.05 -8.35
CA LYS A 91 7.85 -0.07 -9.16
C LYS A 91 9.02 0.47 -8.35
N VAL A 92 10.02 -0.36 -8.12
CA VAL A 92 11.17 -0.03 -7.27
C VAL A 92 12.44 -0.08 -8.11
N LYS A 93 13.21 1.01 -8.10
CA LYS A 93 14.51 1.09 -8.77
C LYS A 93 15.52 1.71 -7.84
N ASP A 94 16.70 1.09 -7.76
CA ASP A 94 17.81 1.58 -6.94
C ASP A 94 17.39 1.86 -5.49
N GLY A 95 16.58 0.97 -4.94
CA GLY A 95 16.10 1.07 -3.55
C GLY A 95 15.02 2.13 -3.32
N LYS A 96 14.43 2.68 -4.37
CA LYS A 96 13.43 3.74 -4.28
C LYS A 96 12.16 3.36 -5.03
N VAL A 97 11.01 3.69 -4.45
CA VAL A 97 9.73 3.62 -5.15
C VAL A 97 9.68 4.74 -6.17
N VAL A 98 9.55 4.39 -7.43
CA VAL A 98 9.50 5.35 -8.54
C VAL A 98 8.09 5.49 -9.12
N GLU A 99 7.22 4.50 -8.88
CA GLU A 99 5.86 4.51 -9.44
C GLU A 99 4.98 3.61 -8.60
N HIS A 100 3.70 3.97 -8.47
CA HIS A 100 2.73 3.24 -7.67
C HIS A 100 1.37 3.22 -8.35
N TRP A 101 0.76 2.05 -8.37
CA TRP A 101 -0.65 1.84 -8.78
C TRP A 101 -1.35 1.12 -7.65
N ASP A 102 -2.67 1.23 -7.59
CA ASP A 102 -3.47 0.36 -6.75
C ASP A 102 -4.80 0.04 -7.39
N VAL A 103 -5.40 -1.05 -6.92
CA VAL A 103 -6.76 -1.45 -7.26
C VAL A 103 -7.44 -1.74 -5.94
N MET A 104 -8.56 -1.07 -5.67
CA MET A 104 -9.27 -1.19 -4.41
C MET A 104 -10.72 -1.62 -4.63
N GLN A 105 -11.22 -2.42 -3.71
CA GLN A 105 -12.58 -2.94 -3.74
C GLN A 105 -13.15 -2.90 -2.34
N GLU A 106 -14.40 -2.45 -2.18
CA GLU A 106 -15.08 -2.52 -0.88
C GLU A 106 -15.24 -3.98 -0.46
N GLU A 107 -14.91 -4.27 0.80
CA GLU A 107 -15.00 -5.63 1.31
C GLU A 107 -16.46 -6.03 1.58
N VAL A 108 -16.80 -7.22 1.09
CA VAL A 108 -18.02 -7.91 1.46
C VAL A 108 -17.65 -8.96 2.50
N PRO A 109 -18.33 -9.04 3.66
CA PRO A 109 -18.03 -10.07 4.66
C PRO A 109 -18.17 -11.47 4.08
N ALA A 110 -17.37 -12.42 4.56
CA ALA A 110 -17.41 -13.80 4.06
C ALA A 110 -18.82 -14.41 4.13
N SER A 111 -19.59 -14.08 5.16
CA SER A 111 -20.97 -14.53 5.32
C SER A 111 -21.92 -14.03 4.23
N ALA A 112 -21.53 -12.98 3.50
CA ALA A 112 -22.37 -12.37 2.46
C ALA A 112 -21.78 -12.55 1.05
N THR A 113 -20.60 -13.17 0.90
CA THR A 113 -20.05 -13.49 -0.42
C THR A 113 -20.76 -14.69 -1.03
N ALA A 114 -20.83 -14.74 -2.36
CA ALA A 114 -21.47 -15.84 -3.07
C ALA A 114 -20.81 -17.19 -2.79
N SER A 115 -19.50 -17.22 -2.61
CA SER A 115 -18.74 -18.44 -2.34
C SER A 115 -18.65 -18.81 -0.86
N GLY A 116 -18.97 -17.86 0.04
CA GLY A 116 -18.72 -18.03 1.47
C GLY A 116 -17.27 -17.84 1.87
N ASN A 117 -16.40 -17.45 0.92
CA ASN A 117 -14.98 -17.26 1.18
C ASN A 117 -14.67 -15.78 1.41
N PRO A 118 -13.71 -15.45 2.29
CA PRO A 118 -13.31 -14.06 2.49
C PRO A 118 -12.56 -13.50 1.28
N MET A 119 -12.70 -12.22 1.05
CA MET A 119 -12.00 -11.52 -0.04
C MET A 119 -10.50 -11.36 0.26
N PHE A 120 -10.14 -11.31 1.54
CA PHE A 120 -8.77 -11.13 1.98
C PHE A 120 -8.33 -12.30 2.84
N THR A 121 -7.11 -12.80 2.60
CA THR A 121 -6.47 -13.81 3.43
C THR A 121 -5.15 -13.28 3.98
N PRO A 122 -4.94 -13.28 5.31
CA PRO A 122 -3.67 -12.86 5.90
C PRO A 122 -2.51 -13.74 5.43
N ALA A 123 -1.33 -13.15 5.45
CA ALA A 123 -0.12 -13.88 5.10
C ALA A 123 0.21 -14.98 6.12
#